data_7b8d9a63336e740ee278f799dd7feae0
#
_entry.id   7b8d9a63336e740ee278f799dd7feae0
#
_cell.length_a   1.000
_cell.length_b   1.000
_cell.length_c   1.000
_cell.angle_alpha   90.00
_cell.angle_beta   90.00
_cell.angle_gamma   90.00
#
_symmetry.space_group_name_H-M   'P 1'
#
loop_
_entity.id
_entity.type
_entity.pdbx_description
1 polymer ?
#
loop_
_entity_poly.entity_id
_entity_poly.type
_entity_poly.pdbx_seq_one_letter_code
_entity_poly.pdbx_strand_id
1 'polypeptide(L)'
;GTYAADRALSRLHARKIPTTECPVLFDAPLASGLIGAFVHAVSGGALYRKSSFLLDSMGKQVFPKHLHLDEDPFIVRGKGSCPFDAEGVAVRARRVVDAGRVQGYFLSSYTARKLGLPVTGHAGGSHNLTLHSQLTRPGDDLPAMLQKLGTGLFVIELMGHGLNPVTGDYSRGASGFWVEKGQIVFPVHEITIPANMRTILRGIEAVAADAYNYGAKTTGSILINKMVVAGA
;
A
#
# COMPACT_ATOMS: atom_id res chain seq x y z
N GLY A 1 5.01 3.37 26.63
CA GLY A 1 5.77 4.61 26.92
C GLY A 1 7.12 4.59 26.22
N THR A 2 8.00 3.66 26.57
CA THR A 2 9.39 3.57 26.04
C THR A 2 9.44 3.55 24.52
N TYR A 3 8.67 2.69 23.86
CA TYR A 3 8.60 2.63 22.38
C TYR A 3 8.27 3.99 21.75
N ALA A 4 7.31 4.74 22.31
CA ALA A 4 6.93 6.05 21.77
C ALA A 4 8.05 7.08 22.00
N ALA A 5 8.72 7.04 23.15
CA ALA A 5 9.85 7.89 23.46
C ALA A 5 11.03 7.63 22.52
N ASP A 6 11.39 6.36 22.31
CA ASP A 6 12.48 5.96 21.41
C ASP A 6 12.21 6.43 19.97
N ARG A 7 10.97 6.27 19.49
CA ARG A 7 10.59 6.77 18.15
C ARG A 7 10.65 8.30 18.04
N ALA A 8 10.32 9.03 19.09
CA ALA A 8 10.45 10.50 19.11
C ALA A 8 11.92 10.92 19.15
N LEU A 9 12.72 10.32 20.02
CA LEU A 9 14.16 10.61 20.15
C LEU A 9 14.93 10.29 18.87
N SER A 10 14.58 9.20 18.18
CA SER A 10 15.25 8.83 16.93
C SER A 10 15.10 9.85 15.79
N ARG A 11 14.15 10.78 15.92
CA ARG A 11 13.89 11.85 14.93
C ARG A 11 14.62 13.15 15.23
N LEU A 12 15.31 13.25 16.38
CA LEU A 12 16.05 14.46 16.73
C LEU A 12 17.20 14.70 15.73
N HIS A 13 17.46 15.99 15.48
CA HIS A 13 18.51 16.44 14.54
C HIS A 13 18.30 15.95 13.11
N ALA A 14 17.04 15.81 12.68
CA ALA A 14 16.71 15.46 11.32
C ALA A 14 17.30 16.46 10.32
N ARG A 15 17.74 15.96 9.18
CA ARG A 15 18.42 16.73 8.13
C ARG A 15 17.58 16.77 6.86
N LYS A 16 17.78 17.82 6.08
CA LYS A 16 17.35 17.85 4.68
C LYS A 16 18.37 17.08 3.83
N ILE A 17 17.90 16.50 2.76
CA ILE A 17 18.73 15.83 1.76
C ILE A 17 18.52 16.50 0.40
N PRO A 18 19.51 16.48 -0.50
CA PRO A 18 19.33 16.98 -1.86
C PRO A 18 18.31 16.09 -2.61
N THR A 19 17.68 16.67 -3.64
CA THR A 19 16.81 15.90 -4.52
C THR A 19 17.61 14.75 -5.14
N THR A 20 17.08 13.53 -4.98
CA THR A 20 17.75 12.31 -5.43
C THR A 20 16.72 11.28 -5.91
N GLU A 21 17.20 10.28 -6.64
CA GLU A 21 16.43 9.12 -7.05
C GLU A 21 17.01 7.87 -6.40
N CYS A 22 16.23 7.19 -5.59
CA CYS A 22 16.71 6.05 -4.80
C CYS A 22 15.58 5.04 -4.53
N PRO A 23 15.91 3.82 -4.07
CA PRO A 23 14.93 2.91 -3.48
C PRO A 23 14.28 3.53 -2.25
N VAL A 24 12.99 3.19 -2.02
CA VAL A 24 12.23 3.70 -0.87
C VAL A 24 11.52 2.53 -0.17
N LEU A 25 11.80 2.39 1.12
CA LEU A 25 11.13 1.43 1.99
C LEU A 25 10.03 2.16 2.79
N PHE A 26 8.79 1.73 2.63
CA PHE A 26 7.66 2.20 3.44
C PHE A 26 7.48 1.30 4.66
N ASP A 27 7.46 1.89 5.86
CA ASP A 27 7.12 1.19 7.10
C ASP A 27 5.74 0.51 7.01
N ALA A 28 5.56 -0.65 7.59
CA ALA A 28 4.36 -1.48 7.46
C ALA A 28 3.04 -0.72 7.74
N PRO A 29 2.93 0.15 8.78
CA PRO A 29 1.74 0.97 8.99
C PRO A 29 1.40 1.88 7.80
N LEU A 30 2.41 2.43 7.11
CA LEU A 30 2.23 3.30 5.95
C LEU A 30 1.94 2.51 4.67
N ALA A 31 2.55 1.35 4.54
CA ALA A 31 2.43 0.47 3.38
C ALA A 31 0.97 0.04 3.14
N SER A 32 0.16 -0.10 4.21
CA SER A 32 -1.28 -0.37 4.12
C SER A 32 -2.04 0.72 3.34
N GLY A 33 -1.53 1.95 3.33
CA GLY A 33 -2.08 3.07 2.56
C GLY A 33 -1.95 2.87 1.05
N LEU A 34 -0.91 2.20 0.56
CA LEU A 34 -0.75 1.86 -0.86
C LEU A 34 -1.83 0.86 -1.30
N ILE A 35 -2.15 -0.13 -0.45
CA ILE A 35 -3.28 -1.05 -0.67
C ILE A 35 -4.59 -0.26 -0.68
N GLY A 36 -4.75 0.70 0.23
CA GLY A 36 -5.93 1.58 0.29
C GLY A 36 -6.14 2.37 -1.00
N ALA A 37 -5.08 2.90 -1.59
CA ALA A 37 -5.13 3.61 -2.86
C ALA A 37 -5.56 2.69 -4.02
N PHE A 38 -5.04 1.47 -4.08
CA PHE A 38 -5.47 0.45 -5.04
C PHE A 38 -6.96 0.12 -4.88
N VAL A 39 -7.41 -0.21 -3.66
CA VAL A 39 -8.82 -0.55 -3.37
C VAL A 39 -9.76 0.58 -3.78
N HIS A 40 -9.40 1.83 -3.47
CA HIS A 40 -10.18 2.99 -3.90
C HIS A 40 -10.27 3.07 -5.42
N ALA A 41 -9.16 2.90 -6.13
CA ALA A 41 -9.13 2.97 -7.58
C ALA A 41 -9.95 1.89 -8.29
N VAL A 42 -10.07 0.70 -7.69
CA VAL A 42 -10.90 -0.40 -8.24
C VAL A 42 -12.25 -0.55 -7.51
N SER A 43 -12.67 0.47 -6.75
CA SER A 43 -14.01 0.52 -6.17
C SER A 43 -15.06 0.85 -7.23
N GLY A 44 -16.24 0.26 -7.09
CA GLY A 44 -17.34 0.44 -8.04
C GLY A 44 -17.72 1.91 -8.26
N GLY A 45 -17.69 2.72 -7.20
CA GLY A 45 -17.96 4.16 -7.27
C GLY A 45 -16.94 4.93 -8.12
N ALA A 46 -15.64 4.65 -7.95
CA ALA A 46 -14.59 5.29 -8.72
C ALA A 46 -14.64 4.86 -10.20
N LEU A 47 -14.85 3.57 -10.46
CA LEU A 47 -14.95 3.03 -11.81
C LEU A 47 -16.18 3.56 -12.56
N TYR A 48 -17.37 3.55 -11.94
CA TYR A 48 -18.59 4.05 -12.54
C TYR A 48 -18.51 5.53 -12.92
N ARG A 49 -17.95 6.36 -12.01
CA ARG A 49 -17.76 7.79 -12.28
C ARG A 49 -16.58 8.12 -13.18
N LYS A 50 -15.85 7.09 -13.62
CA LYS A 50 -14.60 7.23 -14.40
C LYS A 50 -13.54 8.09 -13.67
N SER A 51 -13.58 8.11 -12.35
CA SER A 51 -12.67 8.84 -11.48
C SER A 51 -11.61 7.93 -10.89
N SER A 52 -10.95 7.14 -11.73
CA SER A 52 -9.93 6.18 -11.31
C SER A 52 -8.76 6.14 -12.29
N PHE A 53 -7.56 6.09 -11.75
CA PHE A 53 -6.35 5.81 -12.53
C PHE A 53 -6.24 4.32 -12.96
N LEU A 54 -7.13 3.43 -12.49
CA LEU A 54 -7.16 2.00 -12.83
C LEU A 54 -8.44 1.60 -13.59
N LEU A 55 -8.96 2.49 -14.44
CA LEU A 55 -10.05 2.13 -15.36
C LEU A 55 -9.62 0.93 -16.23
N ASP A 56 -10.58 0.03 -16.48
CA ASP A 56 -10.40 -1.15 -17.33
C ASP A 56 -9.19 -2.04 -16.94
N SER A 57 -8.90 -2.11 -15.63
CA SER A 57 -7.76 -2.86 -15.11
C SER A 57 -8.02 -4.36 -14.90
N MET A 58 -9.26 -4.84 -15.08
CA MET A 58 -9.60 -6.26 -14.96
C MET A 58 -8.70 -7.12 -15.86
N GLY A 59 -8.06 -8.13 -15.30
CA GLY A 59 -7.11 -9.01 -15.99
C GLY A 59 -5.75 -8.38 -16.33
N LYS A 60 -5.57 -7.06 -16.10
CA LYS A 60 -4.31 -6.38 -16.43
C LYS A 60 -3.29 -6.48 -15.28
N GLN A 61 -2.02 -6.46 -15.66
CA GLN A 61 -0.90 -6.43 -14.73
C GLN A 61 -0.80 -5.04 -14.09
N VAL A 62 -1.03 -4.94 -12.78
CA VAL A 62 -0.93 -3.71 -11.99
C VAL A 62 0.21 -3.78 -10.98
N PHE A 63 0.52 -4.97 -10.50
CA PHE A 63 1.60 -5.25 -9.57
C PHE A 63 2.62 -6.21 -10.20
N PRO A 64 3.82 -6.36 -9.64
CA PRO A 64 4.76 -7.43 -9.99
C PRO A 64 4.12 -8.82 -9.84
N LYS A 65 4.62 -9.79 -10.64
CA LYS A 65 4.07 -11.15 -10.67
C LYS A 65 4.14 -11.92 -9.35
N HIS A 66 5.08 -11.58 -8.49
CA HIS A 66 5.24 -12.24 -7.19
C HIS A 66 4.21 -11.81 -6.13
N LEU A 67 3.34 -10.83 -6.45
CA LEU A 67 2.38 -10.26 -5.50
C LEU A 67 0.99 -10.83 -5.68
N HIS A 68 0.37 -11.10 -4.52
CA HIS A 68 -1.02 -11.51 -4.39
C HIS A 68 -1.72 -10.64 -3.36
N LEU A 69 -2.99 -10.32 -3.60
CA LEU A 69 -3.87 -9.65 -2.65
C LEU A 69 -5.08 -10.55 -2.41
N ASP A 70 -5.14 -11.13 -1.24
CA ASP A 70 -6.24 -11.98 -0.82
C ASP A 70 -7.22 -11.20 0.06
N GLU A 71 -8.50 -11.49 -0.07
CA GLU A 71 -9.58 -10.96 0.74
C GLU A 71 -10.29 -12.09 1.45
N ASP A 72 -10.38 -12.01 2.80
CA ASP A 72 -11.08 -12.97 3.63
C ASP A 72 -12.04 -12.25 4.61
N PRO A 73 -13.36 -12.31 4.35
CA PRO A 73 -14.36 -11.72 5.24
C PRO A 73 -14.65 -12.55 6.48
N PHE A 74 -14.02 -13.71 6.68
CA PHE A 74 -14.36 -14.67 7.74
C PHE A 74 -13.26 -14.82 8.80
N ILE A 75 -12.23 -13.98 8.80
CA ILE A 75 -11.20 -14.00 9.83
C ILE A 75 -11.83 -13.72 11.19
N VAL A 76 -11.66 -14.64 12.14
CA VAL A 76 -12.19 -14.51 13.50
C VAL A 76 -11.65 -13.23 14.15
N ARG A 77 -12.54 -12.35 14.61
CA ARG A 77 -12.22 -11.02 15.16
C ARG A 77 -11.47 -10.09 14.18
N GLY A 78 -11.47 -10.39 12.88
CA GLY A 78 -10.92 -9.50 11.87
C GLY A 78 -11.70 -8.18 11.79
N LYS A 79 -10.98 -7.07 11.59
CA LYS A 79 -11.56 -5.71 11.60
C LYS A 79 -12.54 -5.45 10.46
N GLY A 80 -12.40 -6.17 9.33
CA GLY A 80 -13.29 -6.11 8.17
C GLY A 80 -14.14 -7.36 7.99
N SER A 81 -14.28 -8.22 9.03
CA SER A 81 -15.06 -9.46 8.92
C SER A 81 -16.55 -9.19 9.01
N CYS A 82 -17.31 -9.79 8.09
CA CYS A 82 -18.77 -9.78 8.11
C CYS A 82 -19.31 -10.91 7.20
N PRO A 83 -20.51 -11.47 7.45
CA PRO A 83 -21.10 -12.51 6.61
C PRO A 83 -21.83 -11.95 5.37
N PHE A 84 -22.17 -10.68 5.37
CA PHE A 84 -22.83 -9.95 4.27
C PHE A 84 -22.43 -8.46 4.29
N ASP A 85 -22.55 -7.81 3.16
CA ASP A 85 -22.27 -6.39 3.02
C ASP A 85 -23.43 -5.49 3.53
N ALA A 86 -23.29 -4.16 3.41
CA ALA A 86 -24.31 -3.22 3.86
C ALA A 86 -25.66 -3.30 3.10
N GLU A 87 -25.72 -4.03 1.98
CA GLU A 87 -26.96 -4.31 1.22
C GLU A 87 -27.50 -5.72 1.51
N GLY A 88 -26.89 -6.49 2.42
CA GLY A 88 -27.28 -7.86 2.73
C GLY A 88 -26.78 -8.90 1.71
N VAL A 89 -25.89 -8.52 0.81
CA VAL A 89 -25.30 -9.44 -0.17
C VAL A 89 -24.24 -10.30 0.52
N ALA A 90 -24.36 -11.62 0.38
CA ALA A 90 -23.37 -12.56 0.93
C ALA A 90 -21.98 -12.31 0.36
N VAL A 91 -21.01 -12.24 1.24
CA VAL A 91 -19.59 -12.02 0.90
C VAL A 91 -18.85 -13.35 0.73
N ARG A 92 -17.67 -13.31 0.11
CA ARG A 92 -16.85 -14.51 -0.14
C ARG A 92 -15.38 -14.19 0.00
N ALA A 93 -14.62 -15.16 0.50
CA ALA A 93 -13.16 -15.12 0.38
C ALA A 93 -12.76 -15.22 -1.10
N ARG A 94 -11.80 -14.40 -1.49
CA ARG A 94 -11.35 -14.34 -2.90
C ARG A 94 -9.93 -13.80 -3.02
N ARG A 95 -9.33 -14.08 -4.15
CA ARG A 95 -8.08 -13.44 -4.56
C ARG A 95 -8.41 -12.24 -5.44
N VAL A 96 -8.10 -11.02 -4.96
CA VAL A 96 -8.36 -9.75 -5.66
C VAL A 96 -7.28 -9.46 -6.69
N VAL A 97 -6.02 -9.80 -6.35
CA VAL A 97 -4.87 -9.74 -7.26
C VAL A 97 -4.17 -11.08 -7.25
N ASP A 98 -3.98 -11.67 -8.41
CA ASP A 98 -3.25 -12.92 -8.58
C ASP A 98 -2.06 -12.73 -9.52
N ALA A 99 -0.87 -13.13 -9.08
CA ALA A 99 0.37 -12.91 -9.81
C ALA A 99 0.45 -11.49 -10.41
N GLY A 100 0.08 -10.48 -9.60
CA GLY A 100 0.07 -9.07 -9.96
C GLY A 100 -1.06 -8.61 -10.88
N ARG A 101 -1.96 -9.51 -11.34
CA ARG A 101 -3.10 -9.19 -12.20
C ARG A 101 -4.36 -9.00 -11.40
N VAL A 102 -5.12 -7.95 -11.72
CA VAL A 102 -6.42 -7.68 -11.08
C VAL A 102 -7.43 -8.74 -11.47
N GLN A 103 -8.00 -9.45 -10.48
CA GLN A 103 -9.00 -10.50 -10.67
C GLN A 103 -10.40 -10.05 -10.30
N GLY A 104 -10.56 -8.94 -9.60
CA GLY A 104 -11.87 -8.49 -9.16
C GLY A 104 -11.90 -7.03 -8.71
N TYR A 105 -13.09 -6.44 -8.83
CA TYR A 105 -13.42 -5.11 -8.33
C TYR A 105 -14.22 -5.21 -7.03
N PHE A 106 -14.41 -4.07 -6.34
CA PHE A 106 -15.23 -3.95 -5.13
C PHE A 106 -16.56 -3.28 -5.48
N LEU A 107 -17.61 -4.08 -5.72
CA LEU A 107 -18.87 -3.62 -6.29
C LEU A 107 -20.05 -3.84 -5.33
N SER A 108 -20.82 -2.78 -5.08
CA SER A 108 -22.18 -2.87 -4.54
C SER A 108 -23.17 -3.30 -5.63
N SER A 109 -24.43 -3.60 -5.26
CA SER A 109 -25.50 -3.91 -6.22
C SER A 109 -25.70 -2.77 -7.22
N TYR A 110 -25.66 -1.52 -6.75
CA TYR A 110 -25.83 -0.34 -7.62
C TYR A 110 -24.69 -0.23 -8.63
N THR A 111 -23.44 -0.26 -8.17
CA THR A 111 -22.28 -0.07 -9.06
C THR A 111 -22.06 -1.25 -10.00
N ALA A 112 -22.34 -2.47 -9.55
CA ALA A 112 -22.33 -3.66 -10.39
C ALA A 112 -23.30 -3.52 -11.58
N ARG A 113 -24.54 -3.12 -11.30
CA ARG A 113 -25.58 -2.86 -12.34
C ARG A 113 -25.13 -1.78 -13.32
N LYS A 114 -24.57 -0.67 -12.81
CA LYS A 114 -24.09 0.45 -13.65
C LYS A 114 -22.92 0.06 -14.55
N LEU A 115 -22.09 -0.88 -14.11
CA LEU A 115 -20.92 -1.35 -14.87
C LEU A 115 -21.23 -2.59 -15.71
N GLY A 116 -22.44 -3.17 -15.61
CA GLY A 116 -22.78 -4.42 -16.30
C GLY A 116 -21.98 -5.62 -15.79
N LEU A 117 -21.60 -5.62 -14.50
CA LEU A 117 -20.77 -6.65 -13.87
C LEU A 117 -21.53 -7.36 -12.74
N PRO A 118 -21.14 -8.58 -12.37
CA PRO A 118 -21.68 -9.27 -11.19
C PRO A 118 -21.45 -8.49 -9.90
N VAL A 119 -22.42 -8.51 -8.98
CA VAL A 119 -22.27 -7.99 -7.63
C VAL A 119 -21.21 -8.79 -6.87
N THR A 120 -20.42 -8.10 -6.03
CA THR A 120 -19.31 -8.74 -5.33
C THR A 120 -19.42 -8.69 -3.80
N GLY A 121 -20.51 -8.12 -3.26
CA GLY A 121 -20.72 -8.02 -1.80
C GLY A 121 -19.85 -6.95 -1.14
N HIS A 122 -19.76 -5.76 -1.75
CA HIS A 122 -18.87 -4.70 -1.28
C HIS A 122 -19.57 -3.34 -1.11
N ALA A 123 -20.87 -3.37 -0.82
CA ALA A 123 -21.54 -2.18 -0.30
C ALA A 123 -20.99 -1.89 1.11
N GLY A 124 -20.28 -0.79 1.26
CA GLY A 124 -19.56 -0.43 2.50
C GLY A 124 -18.03 -0.57 2.42
N GLY A 125 -17.48 -1.21 1.39
CA GLY A 125 -16.04 -1.29 1.15
C GLY A 125 -15.46 -2.72 1.12
N SER A 126 -14.14 -2.82 1.20
CA SER A 126 -13.43 -4.10 1.24
C SER A 126 -13.48 -4.73 2.63
N HIS A 127 -13.34 -6.05 2.69
CA HIS A 127 -13.19 -6.83 3.91
C HIS A 127 -11.73 -6.89 4.36
N ASN A 128 -11.32 -7.95 5.09
CA ASN A 128 -9.91 -8.07 5.46
C ASN A 128 -9.07 -8.41 4.22
N LEU A 129 -8.09 -7.59 3.95
CA LEU A 129 -7.18 -7.72 2.84
C LEU A 129 -5.77 -8.03 3.34
N THR A 130 -5.10 -8.98 2.70
CA THR A 130 -3.70 -9.29 2.97
C THR A 130 -2.90 -9.25 1.67
N LEU A 131 -1.95 -8.31 1.59
CA LEU A 131 -0.95 -8.29 0.51
C LEU A 131 0.23 -9.14 0.94
N HIS A 132 0.60 -10.08 0.11
CA HIS A 132 1.78 -10.92 0.32
C HIS A 132 2.55 -11.14 -0.98
N SER A 133 3.81 -11.52 -0.84
CA SER A 133 4.70 -11.84 -1.93
C SER A 133 5.17 -13.28 -1.82
N GLN A 134 5.23 -13.99 -2.93
CA GLN A 134 5.85 -15.31 -3.02
C GLN A 134 7.35 -15.30 -2.69
N LEU A 135 7.99 -14.14 -2.74
CA LEU A 135 9.41 -13.95 -2.46
C LEU A 135 9.69 -13.67 -0.99
N THR A 136 8.66 -13.36 -0.18
CA THR A 136 8.80 -13.08 1.26
C THR A 136 9.24 -14.35 2.00
N ARG A 137 10.27 -14.20 2.81
CA ARG A 137 10.77 -15.27 3.71
C ARG A 137 10.40 -14.93 5.15
N PRO A 138 10.27 -15.92 6.05
CA PRO A 138 9.93 -15.67 7.46
C PRO A 138 10.91 -14.73 8.19
N GLY A 139 12.16 -14.65 7.75
CA GLY A 139 13.18 -13.75 8.31
C GLY A 139 13.27 -12.38 7.65
N ASP A 140 12.35 -12.03 6.73
CA ASP A 140 12.32 -10.71 6.09
C ASP A 140 11.66 -9.68 7.02
N ASP A 141 12.25 -9.48 8.19
CA ASP A 141 11.90 -8.42 9.15
C ASP A 141 12.46 -7.05 8.72
N LEU A 142 12.20 -6.00 9.51
CA LEU A 142 12.69 -4.66 9.19
C LEU A 142 14.22 -4.59 9.01
N PRO A 143 15.08 -5.19 9.86
CA PRO A 143 16.50 -5.25 9.62
C PRO A 143 16.88 -5.87 8.27
N ALA A 144 16.26 -6.99 7.90
CA ALA A 144 16.51 -7.65 6.61
C ALA A 144 16.05 -6.76 5.44
N MET A 145 14.94 -6.03 5.59
CA MET A 145 14.45 -5.09 4.57
C MET A 145 15.37 -3.87 4.42
N LEU A 146 15.96 -3.38 5.50
CA LEU A 146 16.98 -2.32 5.42
C LEU A 146 18.22 -2.80 4.65
N GLN A 147 18.63 -4.06 4.84
CA GLN A 147 19.70 -4.65 4.05
C GLN A 147 19.34 -4.76 2.56
N LYS A 148 18.10 -5.15 2.23
CA LYS A 148 17.59 -5.17 0.84
C LYS A 148 17.50 -3.76 0.25
N LEU A 149 17.11 -2.76 1.03
CA LEU A 149 17.10 -1.35 0.63
C LEU A 149 18.52 -0.88 0.24
N GLY A 150 19.53 -1.34 0.95
CA GLY A 150 20.93 -0.97 0.72
C GLY A 150 21.18 0.49 1.02
N THR A 151 21.08 1.38 0.01
CA THR A 151 21.18 2.84 0.17
C THR A 151 19.91 3.48 -0.37
N GLY A 152 19.21 4.25 0.46
CA GLY A 152 17.94 4.87 0.10
C GLY A 152 17.19 5.46 1.30
N LEU A 153 15.89 5.64 1.13
CA LEU A 153 15.03 6.26 2.13
C LEU A 153 14.12 5.23 2.81
N PHE A 154 14.15 5.18 4.13
CA PHE A 154 13.15 4.47 4.94
C PHE A 154 12.12 5.48 5.46
N VAL A 155 10.87 5.41 4.96
CA VAL A 155 9.78 6.33 5.27
C VAL A 155 8.96 5.80 6.43
N ILE A 156 8.82 6.62 7.48
CA ILE A 156 8.04 6.29 8.69
C ILE A 156 6.86 7.22 8.91
N GLU A 157 6.73 8.28 8.11
CA GLU A 157 5.62 9.23 8.18
C GLU A 157 5.34 9.84 6.82
N LEU A 158 4.04 10.01 6.54
CA LEU A 158 3.56 10.69 5.33
C LEU A 158 2.60 11.80 5.73
N MET A 159 2.78 12.98 5.13
CA MET A 159 1.98 14.18 5.40
C MET A 159 1.15 14.57 4.18
N GLY A 160 -0.04 15.12 4.44
CA GLY A 160 -0.94 15.62 3.40
C GLY A 160 -1.73 14.53 2.66
N HIS A 161 -2.57 14.95 1.72
CA HIS A 161 -3.45 14.11 0.90
C HIS A 161 -3.07 14.26 -0.59
N GLY A 162 -1.89 13.80 -0.95
CA GLY A 162 -1.28 14.05 -2.25
C GLY A 162 -1.54 12.97 -3.32
N LEU A 163 -2.69 12.31 -3.34
CA LEU A 163 -3.07 11.38 -4.40
C LEU A 163 -4.23 11.97 -5.24
N ASN A 164 -3.99 12.17 -6.53
CA ASN A 164 -5.06 12.41 -7.49
C ASN A 164 -5.67 11.06 -7.91
N PRO A 165 -6.93 10.75 -7.55
CA PRO A 165 -7.50 9.44 -7.83
C PRO A 165 -7.76 9.20 -9.32
N VAL A 166 -7.85 10.25 -10.15
CA VAL A 166 -8.15 10.14 -11.58
C VAL A 166 -6.88 9.83 -12.37
N THR A 167 -5.79 10.57 -12.11
CA THR A 167 -4.54 10.45 -12.87
C THR A 167 -3.56 9.46 -12.23
N GLY A 168 -3.69 9.25 -10.93
CA GLY A 168 -2.73 8.48 -10.12
C GLY A 168 -1.52 9.29 -9.67
N ASP A 169 -1.48 10.60 -9.96
CA ASP A 169 -0.38 11.43 -9.51
C ASP A 169 -0.35 11.49 -7.99
N TYR A 170 0.83 11.26 -7.46
CA TYR A 170 1.11 11.13 -6.04
C TYR A 170 2.21 12.11 -5.66
N SER A 171 1.96 12.92 -4.64
CA SER A 171 2.97 13.83 -4.09
C SER A 171 2.66 14.05 -2.62
N ARG A 172 3.46 13.49 -1.73
CA ARG A 172 3.26 13.61 -0.28
C ARG A 172 4.53 14.06 0.39
N GLY A 173 4.37 14.95 1.37
CA GLY A 173 5.42 15.21 2.34
C GLY A 173 5.77 13.93 3.09
N ALA A 174 7.03 13.74 3.41
CA ALA A 174 7.50 12.56 4.11
C ALA A 174 8.59 12.90 5.13
N SER A 175 8.71 12.05 6.13
CA SER A 175 9.87 11.99 7.01
C SER A 175 10.25 10.53 7.28
N GLY A 176 11.51 10.32 7.62
CA GLY A 176 12.04 8.99 7.80
C GLY A 176 13.52 8.99 8.13
N PHE A 177 14.23 8.01 7.59
CA PHE A 177 15.66 7.84 7.83
C PHE A 177 16.40 7.61 6.51
N TRP A 178 17.55 8.27 6.38
CA TRP A 178 18.49 7.90 5.34
C TRP A 178 19.25 6.64 5.74
N VAL A 179 19.31 5.71 4.82
CA VAL A 179 19.94 4.40 5.01
C VAL A 179 21.12 4.29 4.06
N GLU A 180 22.26 3.80 4.55
CA GLU A 180 23.44 3.48 3.76
C GLU A 180 23.93 2.08 4.12
N LYS A 181 24.16 1.25 3.11
CA LYS A 181 24.62 -0.15 3.29
C LYS A 181 23.73 -0.93 4.28
N GLY A 182 22.42 -0.67 4.24
CA GLY A 182 21.48 -1.34 5.14
C GLY A 182 21.44 -0.83 6.57
N GLN A 183 22.13 0.27 6.89
CA GLN A 183 22.16 0.86 8.23
C GLN A 183 21.52 2.25 8.23
N ILE A 184 20.71 2.54 9.24
CA ILE A 184 20.14 3.88 9.45
C ILE A 184 21.29 4.82 9.86
N VAL A 185 21.48 5.93 9.11
CA VAL A 185 22.57 6.88 9.32
C VAL A 185 22.09 8.14 10.02
N PHE A 186 20.99 8.77 9.54
CA PHE A 186 20.41 9.95 10.15
C PHE A 186 18.92 10.09 9.80
N PRO A 187 18.15 10.77 10.65
CA PRO A 187 16.77 11.08 10.32
C PRO A 187 16.65 12.19 9.26
N VAL A 188 15.61 12.10 8.43
CA VAL A 188 15.32 13.02 7.32
C VAL A 188 13.93 13.60 7.49
N HIS A 189 13.78 14.91 7.22
CA HIS A 189 12.50 15.61 7.23
C HIS A 189 12.37 16.61 6.08
N GLU A 190 11.18 17.21 5.95
CA GLU A 190 10.90 18.25 4.93
C GLU A 190 11.26 17.81 3.50
N ILE A 191 10.96 16.58 3.19
CA ILE A 191 11.07 16.00 1.86
C ILE A 191 9.69 15.73 1.26
N THR A 192 9.63 15.68 -0.06
CA THR A 192 8.44 15.28 -0.80
C THR A 192 8.77 14.09 -1.68
N ILE A 193 7.83 13.15 -1.78
CA ILE A 193 7.95 11.99 -2.65
C ILE A 193 6.95 12.14 -3.81
N PRO A 194 7.34 12.75 -4.94
CA PRO A 194 6.53 12.83 -6.14
C PRO A 194 6.63 11.51 -6.92
N ALA A 195 5.49 10.99 -7.37
CA ALA A 195 5.43 9.77 -8.17
C ALA A 195 4.09 9.65 -8.90
N ASN A 196 3.88 8.54 -9.60
CA ASN A 196 2.55 8.12 -10.03
C ASN A 196 2.22 6.76 -9.39
N MET A 197 0.99 6.60 -8.90
CA MET A 197 0.58 5.40 -8.16
C MET A 197 0.73 4.13 -9.01
N ARG A 198 0.51 4.19 -10.32
CA ARG A 198 0.77 3.03 -11.21
C ARG A 198 2.24 2.60 -11.19
N THR A 199 3.14 3.57 -11.18
CA THR A 199 4.59 3.31 -11.10
C THR A 199 4.96 2.76 -9.73
N ILE A 200 4.43 3.32 -8.64
CA ILE A 200 4.64 2.81 -7.29
C ILE A 200 4.21 1.35 -7.19
N LEU A 201 2.96 1.03 -7.59
CA LEU A 201 2.42 -0.33 -7.50
C LEU A 201 3.22 -1.34 -8.33
N ARG A 202 3.69 -0.94 -9.51
CA ARG A 202 4.55 -1.79 -10.38
C ARG A 202 5.98 -1.92 -9.89
N GLY A 203 6.45 -0.93 -9.15
CA GLY A 203 7.81 -0.87 -8.62
C GLY A 203 7.99 -1.60 -7.27
N ILE A 204 6.97 -2.27 -6.75
CA ILE A 204 7.10 -3.04 -5.51
C ILE A 204 8.06 -4.20 -5.73
N GLU A 205 9.24 -4.12 -5.14
CA GLU A 205 10.30 -5.11 -5.26
C GLU A 205 10.19 -6.20 -4.20
N ALA A 206 9.83 -5.81 -2.98
CA ALA A 206 9.69 -6.75 -1.86
C ALA A 206 8.61 -6.31 -0.89
N VAL A 207 8.01 -7.30 -0.21
CA VAL A 207 7.10 -7.14 0.93
C VAL A 207 7.70 -7.91 2.09
N ALA A 208 7.81 -7.27 3.25
CA ALA A 208 8.39 -7.87 4.45
C ALA A 208 7.45 -8.85 5.15
N ALA A 209 8.02 -9.60 6.09
CA ALA A 209 7.27 -10.47 7.01
C ALA A 209 6.86 -9.76 8.31
N ASP A 210 7.24 -8.48 8.51
CA ASP A 210 6.96 -7.64 9.67
C ASP A 210 5.55 -7.05 9.67
N ALA A 211 4.56 -7.82 9.24
CA ALA A 211 3.19 -7.36 9.02
C ALA A 211 2.59 -6.68 10.25
N TYR A 212 2.07 -5.49 10.05
CA TYR A 212 1.36 -4.72 11.08
C TYR A 212 -0.14 -4.78 10.85
N ASN A 213 -0.84 -5.48 11.73
CA ASN A 213 -2.28 -5.68 11.67
C ASN A 213 -3.01 -4.70 12.59
N TYR A 214 -3.27 -3.49 12.10
CA TYR A 214 -4.03 -2.46 12.85
C TYR A 214 -5.46 -2.29 12.35
N GLY A 215 -5.71 -2.50 11.07
CA GLY A 215 -7.01 -2.33 10.41
C GLY A 215 -7.43 -3.56 9.62
N ALA A 216 -8.28 -3.35 8.62
CA ALA A 216 -8.72 -4.41 7.70
C ALA A 216 -7.73 -4.65 6.54
N LYS A 217 -6.59 -3.97 6.50
CA LYS A 217 -5.56 -4.15 5.48
C LYS A 217 -4.24 -4.53 6.14
N THR A 218 -3.73 -5.69 5.82
CA THR A 218 -2.51 -6.26 6.39
C THR A 218 -1.44 -6.37 5.31
N THR A 219 -0.26 -5.85 5.61
CA THR A 219 0.96 -6.01 4.83
C THR A 219 2.18 -5.77 5.71
N GLY A 220 3.31 -6.32 5.36
CA GLY A 220 4.59 -5.91 5.90
C GLY A 220 5.10 -4.61 5.27
N SER A 221 6.27 -4.16 5.69
CA SER A 221 6.99 -3.06 5.04
C SER A 221 7.15 -3.32 3.55
N ILE A 222 7.02 -2.28 2.73
CA ILE A 222 7.07 -2.40 1.27
C ILE A 222 8.28 -1.65 0.71
N LEU A 223 9.14 -2.35 0.00
CA LEU A 223 10.25 -1.78 -0.75
C LEU A 223 9.84 -1.47 -2.18
N ILE A 224 9.99 -0.20 -2.58
CA ILE A 224 9.86 0.26 -3.96
C ILE A 224 11.26 0.43 -4.53
N ASN A 225 11.50 -0.16 -5.70
CA ASN A 225 12.82 -0.20 -6.31
C ASN A 225 13.42 1.17 -6.63
N LYS A 226 12.57 2.16 -6.95
CA LYS A 226 13.03 3.47 -7.39
C LYS A 226 11.93 4.53 -7.26
N MET A 227 12.25 5.63 -6.57
CA MET A 227 11.38 6.81 -6.45
C MET A 227 12.24 8.08 -6.42
N VAL A 228 11.67 9.18 -6.88
CA VAL A 228 12.23 10.50 -6.65
C VAL A 228 11.93 10.92 -5.22
N VAL A 229 12.94 11.40 -4.53
CA VAL A 229 12.83 12.06 -3.23
C VAL A 229 13.25 13.51 -3.45
N ALA A 230 12.30 14.42 -3.44
CA ALA A 230 12.56 15.84 -3.61
C ALA A 230 12.89 16.46 -2.25
N GLY A 231 14.11 16.89 -2.11
CA GLY A 231 14.64 17.63 -0.96
C GLY A 231 14.86 19.09 -1.25
N ALA A 232 15.59 19.78 -0.37
CA ALA A 232 15.95 21.19 -0.52
C ALA A 232 17.25 21.35 -1.32
#